data_a4f71f55ac654f47e999cce0ffce0610
#
_entry.id   a4f71f55ac654f47e999cce0ffce0610
#
_cell.length_a   1.000
_cell.length_b   1.000
_cell.length_c   1.000
_cell.angle_alpha   90.00
_cell.angle_beta   90.00
_cell.angle_gamma   90.00
#
_symmetry.space_group_name_H-M   'P 1'
#
loop_
_entity.id
_entity.type
_entity.pdbx_description
1 polymer ?
#
loop_
_entity_poly.entity_id
_entity_poly.type
_entity_poly.pdbx_seq_one_letter_code
_entity_poly.pdbx_strand_id
1 'polypeptide(L)'
;MGDKVTFPLIKRMYDERNPMGRSFHDTAMHRFREYLMVGGMPGVVEKYRETRNFGEADIAKRTILKLYRDDIAKFAKTGAAKVRRVFDGIPGQLAKKEKKFSLASLGRNARRRTYEDAFLWLADAKVANIAYNATDPSVAFALSEDDSTCKVYSSDTGLMLAQALGDSSFTEGKLYSEVYSGNLGINEGMVMENYVAQAFAARGRRLFFYSRYDLENAENRMEIDFLIRRGDRICPVEVKSGKKLAHSSLDKFRRKFGNRIGEPIILYARDIMEKDGILHLPLYMASFL
;
A
#
# COMPACT_ATOMS: atom_id res chain seq x y z
N MET A 1 5.23 7.57 -18.70
CA MET A 1 5.85 8.87 -19.00
C MET A 1 6.73 8.83 -20.26
N GLY A 2 6.34 8.07 -21.24
CA GLY A 2 7.02 7.99 -22.56
C GLY A 2 8.24 7.05 -22.63
N ASP A 3 8.64 6.45 -21.54
CA ASP A 3 9.73 5.48 -21.53
C ASP A 3 9.22 4.10 -22.01
N LYS A 4 9.59 3.77 -23.25
CA LYS A 4 9.19 2.49 -23.88
C LYS A 4 10.19 1.36 -23.61
N VAL A 5 11.29 1.61 -22.93
CA VAL A 5 12.41 0.66 -22.74
C VAL A 5 12.43 0.10 -21.31
N THR A 6 12.31 0.96 -20.31
CA THR A 6 12.50 0.57 -18.90
C THR A 6 11.45 -0.43 -18.42
N PHE A 7 10.16 -0.21 -18.72
CA PHE A 7 9.11 -1.09 -18.24
C PHE A 7 9.19 -2.52 -18.84
N PRO A 8 9.38 -2.72 -20.16
CA PRO A 8 9.62 -4.05 -20.73
C PRO A 8 10.86 -4.74 -20.18
N LEU A 9 11.93 -3.98 -19.91
CA LEU A 9 13.15 -4.53 -19.31
C LEU A 9 12.88 -5.02 -17.87
N ILE A 10 12.23 -4.21 -17.05
CA ILE A 10 11.85 -4.59 -15.68
C ILE A 10 10.99 -5.86 -15.71
N LYS A 11 10.01 -5.93 -16.63
CA LYS A 11 9.14 -7.10 -16.77
C LYS A 11 9.94 -8.35 -17.14
N ARG A 12 10.86 -8.26 -18.08
CA ARG A 12 11.73 -9.36 -18.46
C ARG A 12 12.60 -9.84 -17.29
N MET A 13 13.24 -8.91 -16.55
CA MET A 13 14.05 -9.27 -15.39
C MET A 13 13.22 -9.94 -14.28
N TYR A 14 11.98 -9.48 -14.09
CA TYR A 14 11.04 -10.12 -13.18
C TYR A 14 10.71 -11.55 -13.62
N ASP A 15 10.40 -11.78 -14.91
CA ASP A 15 10.03 -13.09 -15.44
C ASP A 15 11.21 -14.08 -15.39
N GLU A 16 12.42 -13.60 -15.68
CA GLU A 16 13.66 -14.38 -15.66
C GLU A 16 14.27 -14.50 -14.25
N ARG A 17 13.75 -13.73 -13.26
CA ARG A 17 14.30 -13.61 -11.89
C ARG A 17 15.76 -13.16 -11.86
N ASN A 18 16.17 -12.39 -12.84
CA ASN A 18 17.53 -11.89 -12.97
C ASN A 18 17.69 -10.50 -12.34
N PRO A 19 18.76 -10.26 -11.57
CA PRO A 19 19.06 -8.92 -11.08
C PRO A 19 19.23 -7.91 -12.25
N MET A 20 18.72 -6.70 -12.06
CA MET A 20 18.85 -5.64 -13.05
C MET A 20 20.24 -5.04 -13.12
N GLY A 21 21.05 -5.25 -12.09
CA GLY A 21 22.32 -4.56 -11.90
C GLY A 21 22.14 -3.13 -11.37
N ARG A 22 23.17 -2.64 -10.67
CA ARG A 22 23.09 -1.42 -9.87
C ARG A 22 22.57 -0.21 -10.65
N SER A 23 23.13 0.06 -11.84
CA SER A 23 22.76 1.26 -12.62
C SER A 23 21.29 1.28 -13.04
N PHE A 24 20.79 0.14 -13.56
CA PHE A 24 19.39 0.04 -13.97
C PHE A 24 18.45 0.04 -12.77
N HIS A 25 18.82 -0.66 -11.68
CA HIS A 25 18.05 -0.65 -10.46
C HIS A 25 17.92 0.74 -9.86
N ASP A 26 19.03 1.49 -9.77
CA ASP A 26 19.03 2.87 -9.24
C ASP A 26 18.15 3.78 -10.12
N THR A 27 18.20 3.64 -11.43
CA THR A 27 17.34 4.37 -12.38
C THR A 27 15.87 4.03 -12.17
N ALA A 28 15.52 2.72 -12.04
CA ALA A 28 14.17 2.28 -11.81
C ALA A 28 13.63 2.76 -10.44
N MET A 29 14.45 2.71 -9.39
CA MET A 29 14.10 3.24 -8.07
C MET A 29 13.87 4.74 -8.08
N HIS A 30 14.65 5.48 -8.86
CA HIS A 30 14.47 6.91 -9.05
C HIS A 30 13.10 7.23 -9.69
N ARG A 31 12.76 6.54 -10.80
CA ARG A 31 11.45 6.65 -11.44
C ARG A 31 10.30 6.20 -10.54
N PHE A 32 10.54 5.18 -9.73
CA PHE A 32 9.57 4.71 -8.76
C PHE A 32 9.27 5.77 -7.68
N ARG A 33 10.30 6.44 -7.14
CA ARG A 33 10.11 7.54 -6.19
C ARG A 33 9.36 8.70 -6.82
N GLU A 34 9.69 9.06 -8.06
CA GLU A 34 8.95 10.06 -8.84
C GLU A 34 7.45 9.69 -8.93
N TYR A 35 7.16 8.40 -9.24
CA TYR A 35 5.78 7.89 -9.26
C TYR A 35 5.10 7.98 -7.90
N LEU A 36 5.75 7.62 -6.81
CA LEU A 36 5.15 7.71 -5.46
C LEU A 36 4.68 9.13 -5.12
N MET A 37 5.41 10.14 -5.60
CA MET A 37 5.08 11.54 -5.36
C MET A 37 3.96 12.05 -6.27
N VAL A 38 4.01 11.69 -7.54
CA VAL A 38 3.01 12.13 -8.53
C VAL A 38 1.70 11.35 -8.35
N GLY A 39 1.79 10.04 -8.12
CA GLY A 39 0.67 9.13 -8.13
C GLY A 39 0.32 8.63 -9.53
N GLY A 40 -0.82 7.94 -9.63
CA GLY A 40 -1.34 7.36 -10.87
C GLY A 40 -2.57 8.06 -11.42
N MET A 41 -3.04 9.16 -10.82
CA MET A 41 -4.20 9.91 -11.32
C MET A 41 -3.90 10.55 -12.67
N PRO A 42 -4.66 10.23 -13.76
CA PRO A 42 -4.31 10.66 -15.12
C PRO A 42 -4.05 12.15 -15.25
N GLY A 43 -4.94 13.00 -14.71
CA GLY A 43 -4.78 14.45 -14.78
C GLY A 43 -3.56 14.98 -14.02
N VAL A 44 -3.16 14.33 -12.92
CA VAL A 44 -1.93 14.67 -12.17
C VAL A 44 -0.69 14.26 -12.96
N VAL A 45 -0.71 13.04 -13.54
CA VAL A 45 0.40 12.54 -14.38
C VAL A 45 0.59 13.41 -15.61
N GLU A 46 -0.49 13.83 -16.26
CA GLU A 46 -0.45 14.74 -17.41
C GLU A 46 0.16 16.08 -17.02
N LYS A 47 -0.34 16.70 -15.96
CA LYS A 47 0.17 17.97 -15.44
C LYS A 47 1.66 17.91 -15.12
N TYR A 48 2.09 16.85 -14.42
CA TYR A 48 3.50 16.65 -14.12
C TYR A 48 4.36 16.41 -15.39
N ARG A 49 3.83 15.65 -16.37
CA ARG A 49 4.53 15.42 -17.64
C ARG A 49 4.80 16.71 -18.40
N GLU A 50 3.84 17.64 -18.40
CA GLU A 50 3.91 18.92 -19.06
C GLU A 50 4.88 19.89 -18.37
N THR A 51 4.77 19.98 -17.05
CA THR A 51 5.46 21.04 -16.27
C THR A 51 6.77 20.58 -15.63
N ARG A 52 6.93 19.27 -15.41
CA ARG A 52 8.01 18.69 -14.60
C ARG A 52 8.13 19.31 -13.21
N ASN A 53 7.02 19.81 -12.70
CA ASN A 53 6.93 20.52 -11.44
C ASN A 53 6.03 19.75 -10.45
N PHE A 54 6.59 19.33 -9.33
CA PHE A 54 5.85 18.63 -8.28
C PHE A 54 4.81 19.53 -7.58
N GLY A 55 5.05 20.83 -7.51
CA GLY A 55 4.08 21.80 -6.95
C GLY A 55 2.81 21.86 -7.78
N GLU A 56 2.93 21.91 -9.12
CA GLU A 56 1.79 21.88 -10.03
C GLU A 56 1.01 20.56 -9.92
N ALA A 57 1.73 19.43 -9.80
CA ALA A 57 1.12 18.14 -9.55
C ALA A 57 0.40 18.10 -8.19
N ASP A 58 0.94 18.76 -7.17
CA ASP A 58 0.34 18.85 -5.84
C ASP A 58 -0.98 19.65 -5.86
N ILE A 59 -1.03 20.77 -6.56
CA ILE A 59 -2.26 21.55 -6.77
C ILE A 59 -3.34 20.69 -7.42
N ALA A 60 -2.98 19.92 -8.46
CA ALA A 60 -3.93 19.00 -9.10
C ALA A 60 -4.42 17.90 -8.14
N LYS A 61 -3.54 17.31 -7.32
CA LYS A 61 -3.92 16.32 -6.29
C LYS A 61 -4.87 16.90 -5.25
N ARG A 62 -4.60 18.11 -4.76
CA ARG A 62 -5.47 18.79 -3.79
C ARG A 62 -6.85 19.09 -4.36
N THR A 63 -6.92 19.45 -5.64
CA THR A 63 -8.18 19.61 -6.34
C THR A 63 -9.00 18.31 -6.35
N ILE A 64 -8.35 17.17 -6.65
CA ILE A 64 -9.01 15.84 -6.60
C ILE A 64 -9.47 15.52 -5.17
N LEU A 65 -8.63 15.74 -4.15
CA LEU A 65 -9.00 15.50 -2.76
C LEU A 65 -10.18 16.35 -2.31
N LYS A 66 -10.26 17.59 -2.79
CA LYS A 66 -11.43 18.47 -2.55
C LYS A 66 -12.67 17.88 -3.21
N LEU A 67 -12.58 17.48 -4.48
CA LEU A 67 -13.71 16.84 -5.19
C LEU A 67 -14.19 15.57 -4.46
N TYR A 68 -13.29 14.72 -3.97
CA TYR A 68 -13.68 13.55 -3.18
C TYR A 68 -14.44 13.93 -1.91
N ARG A 69 -14.03 14.99 -1.21
CA ARG A 69 -14.76 15.49 -0.03
C ARG A 69 -16.12 16.07 -0.38
N ASP A 70 -16.24 16.75 -1.50
CA ASP A 70 -17.51 17.29 -2.02
C ASP A 70 -18.45 16.13 -2.42
N ASP A 71 -17.95 15.10 -3.08
CA ASP A 71 -18.70 13.89 -3.42
C ASP A 71 -19.16 13.11 -2.18
N ILE A 72 -18.31 12.98 -1.17
CA ILE A 72 -18.69 12.39 0.12
C ILE A 72 -19.84 13.18 0.74
N ALA A 73 -19.76 14.50 0.75
CA ALA A 73 -20.81 15.36 1.30
C ALA A 73 -22.15 15.22 0.55
N LYS A 74 -22.08 15.08 -0.79
CA LYS A 74 -23.25 14.99 -1.67
C LYS A 74 -23.91 13.63 -1.68
N PHE A 75 -23.11 12.57 -1.80
CA PHE A 75 -23.62 11.22 -2.12
C PHE A 75 -23.69 10.26 -0.92
N ALA A 76 -22.90 10.48 0.14
CA ALA A 76 -22.95 9.61 1.31
C ALA A 76 -24.14 9.93 2.26
N LYS A 77 -25.01 10.88 1.90
CA LYS A 77 -26.25 11.22 2.64
C LYS A 77 -26.02 11.35 4.16
N THR A 78 -26.83 10.63 4.94
CA THR A 78 -26.75 10.65 6.42
C THR A 78 -25.42 10.08 6.97
N GLY A 79 -24.66 9.33 6.17
CA GLY A 79 -23.36 8.76 6.52
C GLY A 79 -22.14 9.65 6.24
N ALA A 80 -22.32 10.81 5.58
CA ALA A 80 -21.23 11.66 5.07
C ALA A 80 -20.14 11.97 6.12
N ALA A 81 -20.53 12.32 7.34
CA ALA A 81 -19.57 12.62 8.41
C ALA A 81 -18.71 11.42 8.80
N LYS A 82 -19.26 10.20 8.76
CA LYS A 82 -18.53 8.97 9.06
C LYS A 82 -17.58 8.62 7.92
N VAL A 83 -18.05 8.69 6.67
CA VAL A 83 -17.23 8.45 5.47
C VAL A 83 -16.05 9.41 5.45
N ARG A 84 -16.30 10.70 5.69
CA ARG A 84 -15.24 11.71 5.74
C ARG A 84 -14.21 11.44 6.84
N ARG A 85 -14.65 11.05 8.05
CA ARG A 85 -13.73 10.72 9.15
C ARG A 85 -12.84 9.52 8.80
N VAL A 86 -13.39 8.48 8.18
CA VAL A 86 -12.59 7.33 7.72
C VAL A 86 -11.61 7.79 6.65
N PHE A 87 -12.07 8.50 5.63
CA PHE A 87 -11.24 9.02 4.53
C PHE A 87 -10.08 9.88 5.04
N ASP A 88 -10.39 10.93 5.82
CA ASP A 88 -9.37 11.84 6.34
C ASP A 88 -8.41 11.15 7.34
N GLY A 89 -8.85 10.05 7.97
CA GLY A 89 -8.06 9.26 8.90
C GLY A 89 -7.06 8.29 8.25
N ILE A 90 -7.17 7.99 6.96
CA ILE A 90 -6.34 6.97 6.29
C ILE A 90 -4.83 7.18 6.49
N PRO A 91 -4.26 8.35 6.18
CA PRO A 91 -2.81 8.55 6.33
C PRO A 91 -2.34 8.37 7.78
N GLY A 92 -3.08 8.93 8.74
CA GLY A 92 -2.76 8.82 10.16
C GLY A 92 -2.84 7.40 10.70
N GLN A 93 -3.72 6.53 10.15
CA GLN A 93 -3.78 5.12 10.52
C GLN A 93 -2.58 4.35 9.95
N LEU A 94 -2.25 4.58 8.68
CA LEU A 94 -1.12 3.92 8.03
C LEU A 94 0.25 4.34 8.59
N ALA A 95 0.34 5.52 9.17
CA ALA A 95 1.56 6.02 9.83
C ALA A 95 1.85 5.31 11.16
N LYS A 96 0.88 4.62 11.76
CA LYS A 96 1.09 3.87 13.01
C LYS A 96 1.92 2.61 12.78
N LYS A 97 2.55 2.12 13.86
CA LYS A 97 3.25 0.83 13.84
C LYS A 97 2.30 -0.31 13.52
N GLU A 98 1.12 -0.30 14.12
CA GLU A 98 0.03 -1.22 13.81
C GLU A 98 -0.95 -0.53 12.86
N LYS A 99 -0.99 -1.01 11.62
CA LYS A 99 -1.74 -0.38 10.52
C LYS A 99 -3.18 -0.85 10.40
N LYS A 100 -3.64 -1.75 11.30
CA LYS A 100 -5.06 -2.08 11.40
C LYS A 100 -5.85 -0.83 11.73
N PHE A 101 -6.95 -0.63 11.02
CA PHE A 101 -7.75 0.58 11.19
C PHE A 101 -8.40 0.61 12.58
N SER A 102 -7.91 1.50 13.43
CA SER A 102 -8.39 1.64 14.80
C SER A 102 -9.65 2.50 14.83
N LEU A 103 -10.80 1.89 15.07
CA LEU A 103 -12.05 2.62 15.21
C LEU A 103 -12.06 3.57 16.42
N ALA A 104 -11.31 3.26 17.47
CA ALA A 104 -11.17 4.13 18.64
C ALA A 104 -10.65 5.54 18.26
N SER A 105 -9.88 5.66 17.17
CA SER A 105 -9.43 6.96 16.66
C SER A 105 -10.54 7.82 16.07
N LEU A 106 -11.67 7.21 15.71
CA LEU A 106 -12.85 7.90 15.16
C LEU A 106 -13.81 8.40 16.26
N GLY A 107 -13.62 7.95 17.50
CA GLY A 107 -14.44 8.36 18.65
C GLY A 107 -14.61 7.25 19.69
N ARG A 108 -14.89 7.64 20.96
CA ARG A 108 -15.00 6.70 22.09
C ARG A 108 -16.04 5.58 21.88
N ASN A 109 -17.10 5.83 21.13
CA ASN A 109 -18.19 4.88 20.87
C ASN A 109 -18.17 4.32 19.44
N ALA A 110 -17.07 4.50 18.68
CA ALA A 110 -16.98 4.00 17.32
C ALA A 110 -16.88 2.46 17.32
N ARG A 111 -17.87 1.82 16.69
CA ARG A 111 -17.94 0.36 16.52
C ARG A 111 -17.94 0.02 15.04
N ARG A 112 -17.43 -1.15 14.66
CA ARG A 112 -17.37 -1.62 13.27
C ARG A 112 -18.73 -1.48 12.57
N ARG A 113 -19.78 -2.05 13.14
CA ARG A 113 -21.16 -1.98 12.62
C ARG A 113 -21.62 -0.54 12.32
N THR A 114 -21.12 0.45 13.07
CA THR A 114 -21.53 1.86 12.90
C THR A 114 -20.82 2.53 11.71
N TYR A 115 -19.68 2.00 11.28
CA TYR A 115 -18.84 2.55 10.21
C TYR A 115 -18.76 1.64 8.97
N GLU A 116 -19.46 0.49 8.97
CA GLU A 116 -19.43 -0.48 7.88
C GLU A 116 -19.81 0.17 6.54
N ASP A 117 -20.93 0.87 6.49
CA ASP A 117 -21.39 1.60 5.31
C ASP A 117 -20.35 2.63 4.83
N ALA A 118 -19.59 3.24 5.75
CA ALA A 118 -18.56 4.20 5.39
C ALA A 118 -17.36 3.52 4.68
N PHE A 119 -16.95 2.34 5.14
CA PHE A 119 -15.90 1.57 4.49
C PHE A 119 -16.35 1.06 3.12
N LEU A 120 -17.58 0.52 3.04
CA LEU A 120 -18.16 0.05 1.77
C LEU A 120 -18.27 1.18 0.77
N TRP A 121 -18.78 2.35 1.19
CA TRP A 121 -18.89 3.51 0.31
C TRP A 121 -17.54 3.92 -0.28
N LEU A 122 -16.48 4.00 0.53
CA LEU A 122 -15.14 4.37 0.07
C LEU A 122 -14.56 3.33 -0.90
N ALA A 123 -14.83 2.06 -0.67
CA ALA A 123 -14.38 0.98 -1.54
C ALA A 123 -15.13 0.99 -2.89
N ASP A 124 -16.46 1.17 -2.87
CA ASP A 124 -17.31 1.22 -4.06
C ASP A 124 -17.00 2.44 -4.92
N ALA A 125 -16.80 3.60 -4.29
CA ALA A 125 -16.37 4.83 -4.95
C ALA A 125 -14.92 4.77 -5.48
N LYS A 126 -14.18 3.68 -5.20
CA LYS A 126 -12.76 3.52 -5.58
C LYS A 126 -11.83 4.59 -5.00
N VAL A 127 -12.21 5.15 -3.86
CA VAL A 127 -11.43 6.17 -3.14
C VAL A 127 -10.45 5.52 -2.15
N ALA A 128 -10.79 4.33 -1.65
CA ALA A 128 -9.94 3.54 -0.79
C ALA A 128 -9.92 2.05 -1.19
N ASN A 129 -8.82 1.38 -0.85
CA ASN A 129 -8.65 -0.06 -0.96
C ASN A 129 -8.67 -0.66 0.44
N ILE A 130 -9.55 -1.64 0.68
CA ILE A 130 -9.68 -2.29 1.97
C ILE A 130 -9.04 -3.67 1.91
N ALA A 131 -8.15 -3.96 2.85
CA ALA A 131 -7.60 -5.28 3.07
C ALA A 131 -8.22 -5.91 4.31
N TYR A 132 -8.63 -7.17 4.19
CA TYR A 132 -9.28 -7.93 5.25
C TYR A 132 -8.35 -8.96 5.87
N ASN A 133 -8.51 -9.24 7.15
CA ASN A 133 -7.72 -10.27 7.82
C ASN A 133 -8.24 -11.65 7.44
N ALA A 134 -7.35 -12.51 6.91
CA ALA A 134 -7.66 -13.92 6.68
C ALA A 134 -7.22 -14.73 7.91
N THR A 135 -8.17 -15.20 8.71
CA THR A 135 -7.90 -15.91 9.98
C THR A 135 -7.32 -17.31 9.77
N ASP A 136 -7.69 -17.97 8.70
CA ASP A 136 -7.10 -19.22 8.23
C ASP A 136 -6.70 -19.09 6.75
N PRO A 137 -5.42 -18.82 6.46
CA PRO A 137 -4.96 -18.66 5.10
C PRO A 137 -5.17 -19.92 4.27
N SER A 138 -6.10 -19.86 3.35
CA SER A 138 -6.39 -20.87 2.35
C SER A 138 -6.54 -20.18 1.00
N VAL A 139 -6.50 -20.91 -0.10
CA VAL A 139 -6.70 -20.32 -1.45
C VAL A 139 -8.07 -19.66 -1.63
N ALA A 140 -9.00 -19.96 -0.75
CA ALA A 140 -10.33 -19.36 -0.67
C ALA A 140 -10.41 -18.35 0.49
N PHE A 141 -9.64 -17.27 0.43
CA PHE A 141 -9.53 -16.25 1.50
C PHE A 141 -10.89 -15.76 2.04
N ALA A 142 -11.88 -15.64 1.17
CA ALA A 142 -13.21 -15.16 1.55
C ALA A 142 -13.92 -16.07 2.57
N LEU A 143 -13.53 -17.35 2.68
CA LEU A 143 -14.13 -18.27 3.66
C LEU A 143 -13.58 -18.07 5.08
N SER A 144 -12.44 -17.41 5.22
CA SER A 144 -11.79 -17.15 6.52
C SER A 144 -11.62 -15.66 6.80
N GLU A 145 -12.39 -14.82 6.12
CA GLU A 145 -12.35 -13.37 6.29
C GLU A 145 -12.89 -12.95 7.64
N ASP A 146 -12.14 -12.13 8.35
CA ASP A 146 -12.54 -11.45 9.56
C ASP A 146 -12.90 -10.01 9.25
N ASP A 147 -14.19 -9.72 9.17
CA ASP A 147 -14.72 -8.39 8.91
C ASP A 147 -14.47 -7.39 10.04
N SER A 148 -14.15 -7.88 11.24
CA SER A 148 -13.89 -7.01 12.40
C SER A 148 -12.58 -6.26 12.29
N THR A 149 -11.62 -6.81 11.52
CA THR A 149 -10.26 -6.32 11.42
C THR A 149 -9.90 -6.03 9.97
N CYS A 150 -9.59 -4.78 9.66
CA CYS A 150 -9.17 -4.38 8.30
C CYS A 150 -8.01 -3.39 8.33
N LYS A 151 -7.30 -3.30 7.22
CA LYS A 151 -6.40 -2.18 6.88
C LYS A 151 -7.07 -1.38 5.76
N VAL A 152 -6.91 -0.06 5.79
CA VAL A 152 -7.51 0.83 4.78
C VAL A 152 -6.39 1.63 4.13
N TYR A 153 -6.26 1.49 2.83
CA TYR A 153 -5.27 2.17 2.01
C TYR A 153 -5.94 3.19 1.11
N SER A 154 -5.26 4.28 0.80
CA SER A 154 -5.72 5.18 -0.26
C SER A 154 -5.65 4.48 -1.62
N SER A 155 -6.57 4.76 -2.50
CA SER A 155 -6.55 4.23 -3.87
C SER A 155 -5.37 4.73 -4.70
N ASP A 156 -4.80 5.88 -4.31
CA ASP A 156 -3.63 6.47 -4.98
C ASP A 156 -2.60 6.98 -3.96
N THR A 157 -1.34 6.58 -4.15
CA THR A 157 -0.25 6.93 -3.24
C THR A 157 0.12 8.40 -3.29
N GLY A 158 0.02 9.03 -4.46
CA GLY A 158 0.26 10.48 -4.60
C GLY A 158 -0.80 11.31 -3.90
N LEU A 159 -2.07 10.90 -3.99
CA LEU A 159 -3.17 11.53 -3.24
C LEU A 159 -2.99 11.33 -1.73
N MET A 160 -2.60 10.12 -1.29
CA MET A 160 -2.32 9.84 0.12
C MET A 160 -1.22 10.75 0.66
N LEU A 161 -0.13 10.96 -0.08
CA LEU A 161 0.95 11.86 0.32
C LEU A 161 0.46 13.30 0.41
N ALA A 162 -0.30 13.79 -0.58
CA ALA A 162 -0.86 15.14 -0.54
C ALA A 162 -1.81 15.33 0.66
N GLN A 163 -2.58 14.29 1.00
CA GLN A 163 -3.46 14.29 2.17
C GLN A 163 -2.67 14.27 3.49
N ALA A 164 -1.61 13.47 3.57
CA ALA A 164 -0.75 13.38 4.75
C ALA A 164 0.00 14.68 5.05
N LEU A 165 0.41 15.41 4.01
CA LEU A 165 1.14 16.67 4.11
C LEU A 165 0.22 17.85 4.48
N GLY A 166 -1.10 17.69 4.36
CA GLY A 166 -2.07 18.72 4.72
C GLY A 166 -1.94 20.00 3.90
N ASP A 167 -2.53 21.09 4.41
CA ASP A 167 -2.55 22.39 3.72
C ASP A 167 -1.30 23.25 4.02
N SER A 168 -0.19 22.65 4.46
CA SER A 168 1.01 23.42 4.72
C SER A 168 1.56 23.99 3.41
N SER A 169 1.69 25.32 3.35
CA SER A 169 2.32 26.07 2.26
C SER A 169 3.80 25.70 1.99
N PHE A 170 4.35 24.76 2.79
CA PHE A 170 5.70 24.23 2.68
C PHE A 170 5.87 23.18 1.56
N THR A 171 4.83 22.86 0.82
CA THR A 171 4.87 21.88 -0.28
C THR A 171 5.68 22.36 -1.49
N GLU A 172 6.19 23.57 -1.47
CA GLU A 172 7.01 24.12 -2.55
C GLU A 172 8.40 23.49 -2.59
N GLY A 173 8.49 22.40 -3.29
CA GLY A 173 9.79 21.86 -3.75
C GLY A 173 10.65 21.13 -2.70
N LYS A 174 10.84 21.69 -1.50
CA LYS A 174 11.77 21.13 -0.50
C LYS A 174 11.31 19.80 0.08
N LEU A 175 10.04 19.68 0.42
CA LEU A 175 9.48 18.45 0.98
C LEU A 175 9.46 17.32 -0.05
N TYR A 176 9.09 17.64 -1.29
CA TYR A 176 9.17 16.68 -2.38
C TYR A 176 10.61 16.29 -2.71
N SER A 177 11.57 17.21 -2.58
CA SER A 177 12.98 16.87 -2.76
C SER A 177 13.53 15.96 -1.65
N GLU A 178 13.04 16.09 -0.42
CA GLU A 178 13.39 15.19 0.69
C GLU A 178 12.78 13.80 0.50
N VAL A 179 11.50 13.71 0.09
CA VAL A 179 10.88 12.45 -0.33
C VAL A 179 11.66 11.79 -1.46
N TYR A 180 12.02 12.58 -2.44
CA TYR A 180 12.76 12.15 -3.62
C TYR A 180 14.16 11.65 -3.31
N SER A 181 14.86 12.32 -2.37
CA SER A 181 16.21 11.94 -1.91
C SER A 181 16.21 10.72 -0.97
N GLY A 182 15.06 10.23 -0.55
CA GLY A 182 14.94 9.16 0.43
C GLY A 182 15.15 9.62 1.89
N ASN A 183 15.08 10.93 2.12
CA ASN A 183 15.17 11.57 3.45
C ASN A 183 13.77 11.91 3.99
N LEU A 184 12.82 11.01 3.78
CA LEU A 184 11.45 11.19 4.23
C LEU A 184 11.40 11.29 5.76
N GLY A 185 11.03 12.45 6.27
CA GLY A 185 10.50 12.59 7.63
C GLY A 185 9.11 11.96 7.81
N ILE A 186 8.55 11.37 6.75
CA ILE A 186 7.29 10.61 6.72
C ILE A 186 7.63 9.14 6.84
N ASN A 187 6.75 8.37 7.48
CA ASN A 187 6.89 6.93 7.62
C ASN A 187 6.92 6.25 6.23
N GLU A 188 8.13 5.93 5.73
CA GLU A 188 8.32 5.27 4.43
C GLU A 188 7.52 3.97 4.32
N GLY A 189 7.38 3.23 5.41
CA GLY A 189 6.59 2.00 5.46
C GLY A 189 5.12 2.23 5.11
N MET A 190 4.55 3.39 5.48
CA MET A 190 3.19 3.77 5.09
C MET A 190 3.07 3.93 3.57
N VAL A 191 4.00 4.64 2.96
CA VAL A 191 3.98 4.96 1.53
C VAL A 191 4.17 3.69 0.70
N MET A 192 5.14 2.85 1.07
CA MET A 192 5.47 1.62 0.36
C MET A 192 4.34 0.59 0.43
N GLU A 193 3.74 0.41 1.61
CA GLU A 193 2.64 -0.54 1.78
C GLU A 193 1.38 -0.06 1.06
N ASN A 194 1.09 1.26 1.07
CA ASN A 194 -0.01 1.82 0.29
C ASN A 194 0.19 1.61 -1.22
N TYR A 195 1.41 1.79 -1.71
CA TYR A 195 1.73 1.52 -3.12
C TYR A 195 1.48 0.05 -3.49
N VAL A 196 1.90 -0.89 -2.64
CA VAL A 196 1.68 -2.32 -2.88
C VAL A 196 0.19 -2.64 -2.89
N ALA A 197 -0.58 -2.09 -1.95
CA ALA A 197 -2.04 -2.23 -1.93
C ALA A 197 -2.67 -1.69 -3.22
N GLN A 198 -2.27 -0.50 -3.66
CA GLN A 198 -2.71 0.11 -4.92
C GLN A 198 -2.35 -0.77 -6.13
N ALA A 199 -1.12 -1.28 -6.21
CA ALA A 199 -0.66 -2.13 -7.30
C ALA A 199 -1.47 -3.44 -7.39
N PHE A 200 -1.77 -4.07 -6.26
CA PHE A 200 -2.58 -5.29 -6.21
C PHE A 200 -4.04 -5.02 -6.57
N ALA A 201 -4.64 -3.95 -6.04
CA ALA A 201 -6.01 -3.55 -6.37
C ALA A 201 -6.18 -3.20 -7.84
N ALA A 202 -5.20 -2.53 -8.45
CA ALA A 202 -5.19 -2.20 -9.88
C ALA A 202 -5.18 -3.44 -10.80
N ARG A 203 -4.73 -4.60 -10.28
CA ARG A 203 -4.83 -5.90 -10.96
C ARG A 203 -6.14 -6.65 -10.69
N GLY A 204 -7.09 -5.99 -10.05
CA GLY A 204 -8.39 -6.60 -9.68
C GLY A 204 -8.30 -7.56 -8.50
N ARG A 205 -7.22 -7.54 -7.73
CA ARG A 205 -7.10 -8.40 -6.54
C ARG A 205 -7.90 -7.81 -5.38
N ARG A 206 -8.69 -8.63 -4.74
CA ARG A 206 -9.17 -8.34 -3.39
C ARG A 206 -7.99 -8.48 -2.41
N LEU A 207 -7.85 -7.53 -1.51
CA LEU A 207 -6.69 -7.46 -0.63
C LEU A 207 -6.94 -8.24 0.66
N PHE A 208 -5.98 -9.07 1.02
CA PHE A 208 -5.97 -9.81 2.28
C PHE A 208 -4.61 -9.66 2.96
N PHE A 209 -4.63 -9.65 4.29
CA PHE A 209 -3.46 -9.75 5.14
C PHE A 209 -3.68 -10.86 6.18
N TYR A 210 -2.64 -11.22 6.91
CA TYR A 210 -2.78 -12.11 8.06
C TYR A 210 -2.26 -11.40 9.30
N SER A 211 -3.05 -11.42 10.35
CA SER A 211 -2.60 -10.95 11.64
C SER A 211 -3.21 -11.79 12.75
N ARG A 212 -2.36 -12.31 13.60
CA ARG A 212 -2.74 -13.00 14.82
C ARG A 212 -1.98 -12.42 16.01
N TYR A 213 -2.70 -12.09 17.03
CA TYR A 213 -2.14 -11.68 18.30
C TYR A 213 -2.56 -12.71 19.37
N ASP A 214 -1.57 -13.33 20.00
CA ASP A 214 -1.77 -14.34 21.03
C ASP A 214 -0.96 -13.90 22.26
N LEU A 215 -1.64 -13.71 23.38
CA LEU A 215 -1.02 -13.23 24.62
C LEU A 215 -0.13 -14.29 25.26
N GLU A 216 -0.53 -15.56 25.14
CA GLU A 216 0.10 -16.68 25.81
C GLU A 216 1.21 -17.31 24.99
N ASN A 217 1.10 -17.27 23.65
CA ASN A 217 2.07 -17.89 22.76
C ASN A 217 2.70 -16.90 21.76
N ALA A 218 3.96 -16.54 22.02
CA ALA A 218 4.72 -15.62 21.18
C ALA A 218 4.95 -16.16 19.74
N GLU A 219 4.95 -17.47 19.51
CA GLU A 219 5.05 -18.07 18.18
C GLU A 219 3.81 -17.78 17.32
N ASN A 220 2.67 -17.57 17.95
CA ASN A 220 1.44 -17.19 17.27
C ASN A 220 1.31 -15.66 17.04
N ARG A 221 2.23 -14.85 17.54
CA ARG A 221 2.24 -13.40 17.27
C ARG A 221 2.95 -13.14 15.97
N MET A 222 2.19 -12.88 14.94
CA MET A 222 2.74 -12.59 13.62
C MET A 222 1.76 -11.75 12.80
N GLU A 223 2.32 -10.95 11.91
CA GLU A 223 1.58 -10.20 10.91
C GLU A 223 2.28 -10.35 9.57
N ILE A 224 1.53 -10.59 8.50
CA ILE A 224 1.96 -10.61 7.10
C ILE A 224 1.21 -9.51 6.37
N ASP A 225 1.90 -8.62 5.71
CA ASP A 225 1.32 -7.41 5.13
C ASP A 225 0.27 -7.72 4.06
N PHE A 226 0.56 -8.69 3.17
CA PHE A 226 -0.40 -9.15 2.17
C PHE A 226 -0.32 -10.65 1.95
N LEU A 227 -1.46 -11.23 1.57
CA LEU A 227 -1.58 -12.59 1.09
C LEU A 227 -2.06 -12.56 -0.36
N ILE A 228 -1.34 -13.22 -1.25
CA ILE A 228 -1.75 -13.39 -2.64
C ILE A 228 -1.86 -14.88 -3.00
N ARG A 229 -2.79 -15.20 -3.91
CA ARG A 229 -2.89 -16.55 -4.45
C ARG A 229 -2.07 -16.67 -5.73
N ARG A 230 -1.25 -17.71 -5.81
CA ARG A 230 -0.57 -18.15 -7.02
C ARG A 230 -0.84 -19.66 -7.23
N GLY A 231 -1.65 -19.97 -8.23
CA GLY A 231 -2.14 -21.33 -8.46
C GLY A 231 -2.98 -21.84 -7.27
N ASP A 232 -2.58 -22.95 -6.72
CA ASP A 232 -3.20 -23.64 -5.56
C ASP A 232 -2.58 -23.26 -4.20
N ARG A 233 -1.64 -22.31 -4.18
CA ARG A 233 -0.88 -21.93 -2.97
C ARG A 233 -1.04 -20.46 -2.63
N ILE A 234 -0.79 -20.17 -1.35
CA ILE A 234 -0.78 -18.82 -0.79
C ILE A 234 0.67 -18.34 -0.74
N CYS A 235 0.93 -17.20 -1.36
CA CYS A 235 2.21 -16.52 -1.25
C CYS A 235 2.09 -15.37 -0.26
N PRO A 236 2.72 -15.45 0.92
CA PRO A 236 2.79 -14.33 1.84
C PRO A 236 3.75 -13.28 1.29
N VAL A 237 3.35 -12.01 1.38
CA VAL A 237 4.11 -10.85 0.90
C VAL A 237 4.35 -9.91 2.07
N GLU A 238 5.61 -9.60 2.34
CA GLU A 238 6.03 -8.56 3.28
C GLU A 238 6.63 -7.36 2.56
N VAL A 239 6.36 -6.16 3.08
CA VAL A 239 6.86 -4.89 2.55
C VAL A 239 7.90 -4.32 3.50
N LYS A 240 9.12 -4.09 3.03
CA LYS A 240 10.23 -3.56 3.82
C LYS A 240 10.75 -2.24 3.24
N SER A 241 10.57 -1.16 3.97
CA SER A 241 11.10 0.17 3.60
C SER A 241 12.54 0.38 4.07
N GLY A 242 12.95 -0.29 5.14
CA GLY A 242 14.25 -0.09 5.76
C GLY A 242 15.36 -1.03 5.27
N LYS A 243 16.58 -0.79 5.79
CA LYS A 243 17.78 -1.61 5.49
C LYS A 243 17.74 -3.00 6.13
N LYS A 244 16.98 -3.17 7.23
CA LYS A 244 16.87 -4.44 7.96
C LYS A 244 15.86 -5.35 7.29
N LEU A 245 16.30 -6.54 6.91
CA LEU A 245 15.49 -7.58 6.27
C LEU A 245 15.00 -8.64 7.28
N ALA A 246 14.70 -8.21 8.52
CA ALA A 246 14.14 -9.14 9.50
C ALA A 246 12.77 -9.64 9.02
N HIS A 247 12.56 -10.94 9.00
CA HIS A 247 11.36 -11.63 8.49
C HIS A 247 10.80 -12.68 9.44
N SER A 248 10.93 -12.43 10.76
CA SER A 248 10.51 -13.38 11.79
C SER A 248 9.02 -13.77 11.71
N SER A 249 8.15 -12.82 11.33
CA SER A 249 6.72 -13.12 11.10
C SER A 249 6.53 -14.07 9.93
N LEU A 250 7.27 -13.85 8.85
CA LEU A 250 7.24 -14.69 7.66
C LEU A 250 7.72 -16.12 7.98
N ASP A 251 8.77 -16.26 8.77
CA ASP A 251 9.28 -17.58 9.20
C ASP A 251 8.28 -18.33 10.08
N LYS A 252 7.66 -17.63 11.03
CA LYS A 252 6.58 -18.19 11.86
C LYS A 252 5.40 -18.63 11.00
N PHE A 253 5.01 -17.80 10.04
CA PHE A 253 3.92 -18.08 9.11
C PHE A 253 4.22 -19.34 8.27
N ARG A 254 5.44 -19.46 7.71
CA ARG A 254 5.89 -20.64 6.97
C ARG A 254 5.85 -21.91 7.82
N ARG A 255 6.36 -21.86 9.05
CA ARG A 255 6.31 -23.01 9.97
C ARG A 255 4.89 -23.43 10.28
N LYS A 256 4.00 -22.45 10.52
CA LYS A 256 2.62 -22.73 10.92
C LYS A 256 1.76 -23.32 9.82
N PHE A 257 1.87 -22.82 8.59
CA PHE A 257 0.98 -23.18 7.49
C PHE A 257 1.60 -24.16 6.49
N GLY A 258 2.90 -24.41 6.56
CA GLY A 258 3.61 -25.49 5.89
C GLY A 258 3.28 -25.65 4.40
N ASN A 259 2.72 -26.80 4.04
CA ASN A 259 2.45 -27.18 2.65
C ASN A 259 1.41 -26.31 1.92
N ARG A 260 0.64 -25.49 2.64
CA ARG A 260 -0.32 -24.53 2.04
C ARG A 260 0.37 -23.28 1.49
N ILE A 261 1.63 -23.07 1.87
CA ILE A 261 2.40 -21.88 1.51
C ILE A 261 3.15 -22.14 0.19
N GLY A 262 2.99 -21.20 -0.72
CA GLY A 262 3.82 -21.09 -1.91
C GLY A 262 5.08 -20.29 -1.62
N GLU A 263 5.63 -19.68 -2.64
CA GLU A 263 6.83 -18.86 -2.55
C GLU A 263 6.60 -17.61 -1.70
N PRO A 264 7.33 -17.43 -0.57
CA PRO A 264 7.26 -16.19 0.21
C PRO A 264 7.98 -15.07 -0.54
N ILE A 265 7.44 -13.85 -0.43
CA ILE A 265 7.95 -12.70 -1.16
C ILE A 265 8.24 -11.55 -0.18
N ILE A 266 9.39 -10.92 -0.34
CA ILE A 266 9.71 -9.65 0.32
C ILE A 266 9.85 -8.57 -0.76
N LEU A 267 9.01 -7.55 -0.67
CA LEU A 267 9.12 -6.33 -1.47
C LEU A 267 9.98 -5.30 -0.73
N TYR A 268 11.06 -4.83 -1.35
CA TYR A 268 12.05 -4.00 -0.69
C TYR A 268 12.74 -3.00 -1.65
N ALA A 269 13.68 -2.23 -1.12
CA ALA A 269 14.33 -1.16 -1.89
C ALA A 269 15.59 -1.59 -2.67
N ARG A 270 15.90 -2.90 -2.73
CA ARG A 270 17.08 -3.42 -3.44
C ARG A 270 16.69 -4.26 -4.65
N ASP A 271 17.69 -4.70 -5.40
CA ASP A 271 17.52 -5.51 -6.61
C ASP A 271 17.05 -6.94 -6.31
N ILE A 272 16.63 -7.67 -7.35
CA ILE A 272 16.14 -9.05 -7.24
C ILE A 272 17.20 -9.94 -6.58
N MET A 273 16.73 -10.77 -5.64
CA MET A 273 17.56 -11.73 -4.95
C MET A 273 16.69 -12.91 -4.47
N GLU A 274 17.21 -14.12 -4.56
CA GLU A 274 16.65 -15.28 -3.86
C GLU A 274 17.57 -15.64 -2.68
N LYS A 275 17.00 -15.73 -1.49
CA LYS A 275 17.73 -16.06 -0.28
C LYS A 275 16.83 -16.79 0.72
N ASP A 276 17.31 -17.87 1.32
CA ASP A 276 16.62 -18.68 2.35
C ASP A 276 15.23 -19.19 1.90
N GLY A 277 15.06 -19.42 0.58
CA GLY A 277 13.80 -19.82 -0.04
C GLY A 277 12.75 -18.69 -0.03
N ILE A 278 13.19 -17.42 -0.02
CA ILE A 278 12.37 -16.23 -0.09
C ILE A 278 12.79 -15.46 -1.34
N LEU A 279 11.81 -15.10 -2.16
CA LEU A 279 12.00 -14.22 -3.31
C LEU A 279 11.96 -12.76 -2.85
N HIS A 280 13.07 -12.06 -3.04
CA HIS A 280 13.15 -10.63 -2.76
C HIS A 280 13.03 -9.84 -4.07
N LEU A 281 12.06 -8.96 -4.15
CA LEU A 281 11.78 -8.16 -5.33
C LEU A 281 11.82 -6.66 -5.02
N PRO A 282 12.35 -5.85 -5.93
CA PRO A 282 12.21 -4.40 -5.83
C PRO A 282 10.74 -3.98 -5.73
N LEU A 283 10.45 -2.97 -4.92
CA LEU A 283 9.09 -2.45 -4.71
C LEU A 283 8.37 -2.14 -6.02
N TYR A 284 9.05 -1.57 -7.01
CA TYR A 284 8.45 -1.23 -8.31
C TYR A 284 7.99 -2.46 -9.11
N MET A 285 8.39 -3.67 -8.71
CA MET A 285 7.92 -4.92 -9.32
C MET A 285 6.62 -5.46 -8.70
N ALA A 286 6.08 -4.83 -7.66
CA ALA A 286 4.81 -5.25 -7.06
C ALA A 286 3.66 -5.29 -8.09
N SER A 287 3.71 -4.44 -9.11
CA SER A 287 2.74 -4.43 -10.20
C SER A 287 2.73 -5.70 -11.07
N PHE A 288 3.72 -6.57 -10.96
CA PHE A 288 3.77 -7.85 -11.69
C PHE A 288 3.25 -9.03 -10.86
N LEU A 289 3.11 -8.87 -9.54
CA LEU A 289 2.54 -9.86 -8.63
C LEU A 289 1.03 -9.90 -8.76
#